data_e8c62038221adc7277864801c077ccc2
#
_entry.id   e8c62038221adc7277864801c077ccc2
#
_cell.length_a   1.000
_cell.length_b   1.000
_cell.length_c   1.000
_cell.angle_alpha   90.00
_cell.angle_beta   90.00
_cell.angle_gamma   90.00
#
_symmetry.space_group_name_H-M   'P 1'
#
loop_
_entity.id
_entity.type
_entity.pdbx_description
1 polymer ?
#
loop_
_entity_poly.entity_id
_entity_poly.type
_entity_poly.pdbx_seq_one_letter_code
_entity_poly.pdbx_strand_id
1 'polypeptide(L)'
;MGAPLTSISVIVPLRNERSNVETFVGDLAAQDFEGELEILVADGASDDGGIERLRAAAREAGLPLQVIDNAAGWVSPGLNACIREAHGDLIVRLDCHSRYPRDYLRRCAEVSEQTGAWNVGGRLVPTGITPIERAVACAMDSPFGGIGWTRSSEGGRVDTDTVTFGAFRPEVFQHVGFFDEALLRNQDDEFNMRLRAAGGRIVLDPAIRVLYRPRGSFGGVWRQYFEYGLWKVPVMLKHRRIATVRGVVPPVFVLGTVALLGGAPRSRLARRLLVGEWLLYGALGASFAVQGVRRRDEDWRLLPGVFAAFLAFHLGNGLGQTVGLLRALGRTRG
;
A
#
# COMPACT_ATOMS: atom_id res chain seq x y z
N MET A 1 22.06 -22.32 -3.24
CA MET A 1 22.09 -20.96 -3.83
C MET A 1 21.56 -21.10 -5.24
N GLY A 2 20.49 -20.40 -5.60
CA GLY A 2 19.98 -20.37 -6.99
C GLY A 2 20.96 -19.66 -7.92
N ALA A 3 20.75 -19.77 -9.25
CA ALA A 3 21.49 -18.98 -10.22
C ALA A 3 21.26 -17.47 -9.95
N PRO A 4 22.26 -16.62 -10.23
CA PRO A 4 22.09 -15.19 -10.07
C PRO A 4 20.94 -14.67 -10.97
N LEU A 5 20.16 -13.71 -10.45
CA LEU A 5 19.11 -13.08 -11.23
C LEU A 5 19.76 -12.11 -12.23
N THR A 6 19.55 -12.36 -13.51
CA THR A 6 20.19 -11.61 -14.61
C THR A 6 19.23 -10.66 -15.30
N SER A 7 17.95 -10.78 -15.04
CA SER A 7 16.92 -9.96 -15.68
C SER A 7 15.78 -9.59 -14.72
N ILE A 8 15.22 -8.38 -14.91
CA ILE A 8 14.07 -7.88 -14.15
C ILE A 8 12.99 -7.36 -15.09
N SER A 9 11.75 -7.84 -14.90
CA SER A 9 10.57 -7.25 -15.49
C SER A 9 9.94 -6.25 -14.50
N VAL A 10 9.98 -4.98 -14.80
CA VAL A 10 9.27 -3.94 -14.06
C VAL A 10 7.83 -3.86 -14.56
N ILE A 11 6.84 -4.07 -13.70
CA ILE A 11 5.42 -4.01 -14.04
C ILE A 11 4.75 -2.81 -13.37
N VAL A 12 4.03 -1.99 -14.15
CA VAL A 12 3.50 -0.71 -13.71
C VAL A 12 2.04 -0.55 -14.14
N PRO A 13 1.07 -0.57 -13.21
CA PRO A 13 -0.29 -0.15 -13.53
C PRO A 13 -0.34 1.38 -13.54
N LEU A 14 -0.80 1.97 -14.64
CA LEU A 14 -0.83 3.42 -14.83
C LEU A 14 -2.21 3.88 -15.28
N ARG A 15 -2.70 4.98 -14.70
CA ARG A 15 -3.88 5.70 -15.16
C ARG A 15 -3.82 7.17 -14.73
N ASN A 16 -3.78 8.09 -15.72
CA ASN A 16 -3.80 9.53 -15.48
C ASN A 16 -2.68 10.02 -14.56
N GLU A 17 -1.43 9.67 -14.89
CA GLU A 17 -0.23 9.95 -14.09
C GLU A 17 0.73 10.94 -14.78
N ARG A 18 0.22 11.78 -15.71
CA ARG A 18 1.03 12.70 -16.52
C ARG A 18 2.04 13.50 -15.70
N SER A 19 1.65 13.96 -14.50
CA SER A 19 2.51 14.79 -13.65
C SER A 19 3.68 14.02 -13.02
N ASN A 20 3.64 12.69 -13.00
CA ASN A 20 4.62 11.84 -12.34
C ASN A 20 5.58 11.14 -13.33
N VAL A 21 5.21 11.10 -14.60
CA VAL A 21 5.90 10.32 -15.65
C VAL A 21 7.39 10.64 -15.75
N GLU A 22 7.78 11.89 -15.87
CA GLU A 22 9.18 12.27 -16.06
C GLU A 22 10.05 11.89 -14.87
N THR A 23 9.51 12.11 -13.68
CA THR A 23 10.19 11.75 -12.43
C THR A 23 10.34 10.24 -12.31
N PHE A 24 9.31 9.49 -12.67
CA PHE A 24 9.31 8.02 -12.66
C PHE A 24 10.31 7.44 -13.67
N VAL A 25 10.33 7.96 -14.90
CA VAL A 25 11.31 7.57 -15.93
C VAL A 25 12.73 7.90 -15.49
N GLY A 26 12.94 9.08 -14.88
CA GLY A 26 14.23 9.46 -14.32
C GLY A 26 14.70 8.50 -13.20
N ASP A 27 13.81 8.06 -12.31
CA ASP A 27 14.14 7.08 -11.29
C ASP A 27 14.49 5.70 -11.89
N LEU A 28 13.81 5.29 -12.96
CA LEU A 28 14.12 4.03 -13.66
C LEU A 28 15.46 4.09 -14.39
N ALA A 29 15.73 5.18 -15.09
CA ALA A 29 17.01 5.39 -15.80
C ALA A 29 18.21 5.48 -14.85
N ALA A 30 17.98 5.87 -13.60
CA ALA A 30 19.01 5.97 -12.57
C ALA A 30 19.29 4.66 -11.84
N GLN A 31 18.53 3.57 -12.08
CA GLN A 31 18.76 2.30 -11.39
C GLN A 31 20.15 1.73 -11.69
N ASP A 32 20.78 1.14 -10.66
CA ASP A 32 22.13 0.58 -10.72
C ASP A 32 22.14 -0.96 -10.85
N PHE A 33 21.05 -1.54 -11.33
CA PHE A 33 20.98 -2.96 -11.65
C PHE A 33 21.70 -3.22 -12.97
N GLU A 34 22.68 -4.12 -12.95
CA GLU A 34 23.57 -4.40 -14.11
C GLU A 34 23.00 -5.45 -15.08
N GLY A 35 21.84 -6.06 -14.75
CA GLY A 35 21.18 -7.06 -15.59
C GLY A 35 20.27 -6.45 -16.66
N GLU A 36 19.59 -7.31 -17.39
CA GLU A 36 18.60 -6.91 -18.38
C GLU A 36 17.33 -6.37 -17.70
N LEU A 37 16.80 -5.27 -18.23
CA LEU A 37 15.54 -4.69 -17.79
C LEU A 37 14.52 -4.75 -18.91
N GLU A 38 13.29 -5.10 -18.59
CA GLU A 38 12.11 -4.77 -19.40
C GLU A 38 11.12 -3.99 -18.56
N ILE A 39 10.41 -3.04 -19.15
CA ILE A 39 9.46 -2.19 -18.45
C ILE A 39 8.10 -2.32 -19.14
N LEU A 40 7.14 -2.91 -18.42
CA LEU A 40 5.80 -3.19 -18.90
C LEU A 40 4.81 -2.29 -18.17
N VAL A 41 4.18 -1.39 -18.90
CA VAL A 41 3.23 -0.42 -18.36
C VAL A 41 1.83 -0.72 -18.85
N ALA A 42 0.93 -1.09 -17.93
CA ALA A 42 -0.47 -1.31 -18.24
C ALA A 42 -1.26 -0.01 -18.15
N ASP A 43 -1.68 0.54 -19.29
CA ASP A 43 -2.46 1.77 -19.36
C ASP A 43 -3.94 1.51 -19.11
N GLY A 44 -4.46 2.06 -18.03
CA GLY A 44 -5.85 2.00 -17.63
C GLY A 44 -6.78 2.97 -18.38
N ALA A 45 -6.61 3.13 -19.68
CA ALA A 45 -7.30 4.10 -20.53
C ALA A 45 -7.10 5.54 -20.04
N SER A 46 -5.86 5.98 -19.98
CA SER A 46 -5.50 7.36 -19.63
C SER A 46 -5.93 8.35 -20.72
N ASP A 47 -6.45 9.50 -20.30
CA ASP A 47 -6.91 10.59 -21.16
C ASP A 47 -6.23 11.93 -20.88
N ASP A 48 -5.18 11.93 -20.04
CA ASP A 48 -4.41 13.12 -19.65
C ASP A 48 -3.18 13.42 -20.52
N GLY A 49 -2.90 12.60 -21.54
CA GLY A 49 -1.70 12.68 -22.36
C GLY A 49 -0.43 12.14 -21.66
N GLY A 50 -0.59 11.40 -20.56
CA GLY A 50 0.52 10.82 -19.80
C GLY A 50 1.25 9.72 -20.55
N ILE A 51 0.56 8.92 -21.35
CA ILE A 51 1.15 7.80 -22.09
C ILE A 51 2.08 8.26 -23.21
N GLU A 52 1.69 9.28 -23.97
CA GLU A 52 2.53 9.88 -25.02
C GLU A 52 3.82 10.43 -24.41
N ARG A 53 3.68 11.11 -23.26
CA ARG A 53 4.81 11.66 -22.51
C ARG A 53 5.72 10.56 -21.95
N LEU A 54 5.16 9.48 -21.44
CA LEU A 54 5.89 8.31 -20.95
C LEU A 54 6.74 7.67 -22.06
N ARG A 55 6.12 7.44 -23.23
CA ARG A 55 6.83 6.87 -24.39
C ARG A 55 7.95 7.79 -24.89
N ALA A 56 7.73 9.09 -24.87
CA ALA A 56 8.75 10.07 -25.27
C ALA A 56 9.92 10.07 -24.27
N ALA A 57 9.65 10.20 -22.98
CA ALA A 57 10.66 10.21 -21.93
C ALA A 57 11.46 8.90 -21.87
N ALA A 58 10.79 7.74 -21.99
CA ALA A 58 11.46 6.46 -22.00
C ALA A 58 12.40 6.27 -23.20
N ARG A 59 11.99 6.73 -24.39
CA ARG A 59 12.87 6.72 -25.60
C ARG A 59 14.09 7.61 -25.41
N GLU A 60 13.90 8.80 -24.86
CA GLU A 60 15.00 9.74 -24.59
C GLU A 60 15.99 9.15 -23.58
N ALA A 61 15.49 8.45 -22.56
CA ALA A 61 16.30 7.78 -21.56
C ALA A 61 16.88 6.42 -22.01
N GLY A 62 16.56 5.95 -23.23
CA GLY A 62 17.02 4.65 -23.74
C GLY A 62 16.43 3.43 -23.00
N LEU A 63 15.27 3.57 -22.35
CA LEU A 63 14.65 2.50 -21.59
C LEU A 63 13.78 1.61 -22.48
N PRO A 64 13.87 0.26 -22.32
CA PRO A 64 13.06 -0.73 -23.07
C PRO A 64 11.65 -0.79 -22.47
N LEU A 65 10.78 0.18 -22.83
CA LEU A 65 9.44 0.32 -22.28
C LEU A 65 8.39 -0.09 -23.31
N GLN A 66 7.50 -1.01 -22.90
CA GLN A 66 6.31 -1.42 -23.62
C GLN A 66 5.05 -0.96 -22.87
N VAL A 67 4.07 -0.43 -23.60
CA VAL A 67 2.75 -0.09 -23.07
C VAL A 67 1.75 -1.19 -23.49
N ILE A 68 1.08 -1.75 -22.51
CA ILE A 68 0.07 -2.80 -22.64
C ILE A 68 -1.30 -2.17 -22.38
N ASP A 69 -2.27 -2.49 -23.20
CA ASP A 69 -3.64 -2.00 -23.00
C ASP A 69 -4.34 -2.68 -21.80
N ASN A 70 -4.97 -1.87 -20.96
CA ASN A 70 -5.76 -2.31 -19.81
C ASN A 70 -7.15 -1.67 -19.86
N ALA A 71 -7.99 -2.12 -20.78
CA ALA A 71 -9.34 -1.59 -20.98
C ALA A 71 -10.21 -1.65 -19.71
N ALA A 72 -9.91 -2.52 -18.76
CA ALA A 72 -10.59 -2.58 -17.47
C ALA A 72 -10.37 -1.32 -16.61
N GLY A 73 -9.21 -0.67 -16.73
CA GLY A 73 -8.93 0.61 -16.11
C GLY A 73 -8.54 0.58 -14.63
N TRP A 74 -8.39 -0.60 -14.00
CA TRP A 74 -7.92 -0.71 -12.62
C TRP A 74 -6.71 -1.63 -12.48
N VAL A 75 -6.13 -1.67 -11.27
CA VAL A 75 -4.79 -2.17 -10.99
C VAL A 75 -4.63 -3.66 -11.29
N SER A 76 -5.53 -4.53 -10.81
CA SER A 76 -5.34 -5.99 -10.89
C SER A 76 -5.28 -6.52 -12.32
N PRO A 77 -6.23 -6.20 -13.22
CA PRO A 77 -6.13 -6.60 -14.64
C PRO A 77 -4.87 -6.08 -15.32
N GLY A 78 -4.48 -4.83 -15.03
CA GLY A 78 -3.26 -4.24 -15.58
C GLY A 78 -2.00 -4.99 -15.12
N LEU A 79 -1.86 -5.27 -13.84
CA LEU A 79 -0.75 -6.08 -13.33
C LEU A 79 -0.73 -7.48 -13.96
N ASN A 80 -1.90 -8.12 -14.07
CA ASN A 80 -2.01 -9.44 -14.67
C ASN A 80 -1.63 -9.44 -16.15
N ALA A 81 -1.99 -8.39 -16.90
CA ALA A 81 -1.57 -8.23 -18.29
C ALA A 81 -0.03 -8.12 -18.39
N CYS A 82 0.59 -7.28 -17.56
CA CYS A 82 2.05 -7.17 -17.52
C CYS A 82 2.72 -8.50 -17.12
N ILE A 83 2.20 -9.21 -16.11
CA ILE A 83 2.79 -10.48 -15.65
C ILE A 83 2.78 -11.55 -16.75
N ARG A 84 1.76 -11.58 -17.61
CA ARG A 84 1.70 -12.54 -18.74
C ARG A 84 2.75 -12.29 -19.81
N GLU A 85 3.18 -11.05 -19.97
CA GLU A 85 4.20 -10.60 -20.93
C GLU A 85 5.60 -10.51 -20.30
N ALA A 86 5.73 -10.72 -19.01
CA ALA A 86 6.99 -10.60 -18.30
C ALA A 86 7.90 -11.81 -18.52
N HIS A 87 9.18 -11.56 -18.85
CA HIS A 87 10.19 -12.59 -19.14
C HIS A 87 11.36 -12.59 -18.15
N GLY A 88 11.46 -11.58 -17.26
CA GLY A 88 12.54 -11.45 -16.29
C GLY A 88 12.55 -12.53 -15.22
N ASP A 89 13.73 -12.81 -14.70
CA ASP A 89 13.96 -13.72 -13.56
C ASP A 89 13.31 -13.23 -12.26
N LEU A 90 13.02 -11.92 -12.20
CA LEU A 90 12.31 -11.26 -11.10
C LEU A 90 11.27 -10.28 -11.67
N ILE A 91 10.04 -10.34 -11.19
CA ILE A 91 8.97 -9.42 -11.57
C ILE A 91 8.80 -8.40 -10.45
N VAL A 92 9.09 -7.13 -10.72
CA VAL A 92 9.05 -6.05 -9.71
C VAL A 92 7.91 -5.10 -10.01
N ARG A 93 6.94 -5.01 -9.10
CA ARG A 93 5.87 -4.03 -9.21
C ARG A 93 6.35 -2.66 -8.77
N LEU A 94 6.07 -1.64 -9.60
CA LEU A 94 6.25 -0.23 -9.27
C LEU A 94 4.94 0.54 -9.53
N ASP A 95 4.76 1.66 -8.84
CA ASP A 95 3.65 2.60 -9.08
C ASP A 95 4.23 3.96 -9.48
N CYS A 96 3.70 4.60 -10.53
CA CYS A 96 4.25 5.81 -11.15
C CYS A 96 4.34 7.03 -10.20
N HIS A 97 3.48 7.10 -9.18
CA HIS A 97 3.45 8.19 -8.20
C HIS A 97 4.35 7.98 -6.97
N SER A 98 5.16 6.92 -6.97
CA SER A 98 6.19 6.66 -5.96
C SER A 98 7.57 7.00 -6.49
N ARG A 99 8.55 7.14 -5.59
CA ARG A 99 9.95 7.42 -5.94
C ARG A 99 10.82 6.24 -5.49
N TYR A 100 11.78 5.90 -6.34
CA TYR A 100 12.61 4.72 -6.16
C TYR A 100 14.09 5.12 -6.11
N PRO A 101 14.79 4.90 -4.98
CA PRO A 101 16.23 5.10 -4.91
C PRO A 101 16.98 4.30 -5.98
N ARG A 102 18.15 4.78 -6.34
CA ARG A 102 18.99 4.19 -7.39
C ARG A 102 19.28 2.70 -7.19
N ASP A 103 19.37 2.24 -5.96
CA ASP A 103 19.69 0.88 -5.57
C ASP A 103 18.47 -0.04 -5.41
N TYR A 104 17.26 0.44 -5.78
CA TYR A 104 16.00 -0.26 -5.47
C TYR A 104 15.91 -1.63 -6.16
N LEU A 105 16.09 -1.68 -7.49
CA LEU A 105 15.97 -2.93 -8.26
C LEU A 105 17.08 -3.92 -7.87
N ARG A 106 18.32 -3.46 -7.77
CA ARG A 106 19.44 -4.29 -7.34
C ARG A 106 19.20 -4.90 -5.97
N ARG A 107 18.71 -4.14 -4.98
CA ARG A 107 18.38 -4.66 -3.66
C ARG A 107 17.25 -5.67 -3.68
N CYS A 108 16.23 -5.47 -4.52
CA CYS A 108 15.17 -6.47 -4.69
C CYS A 108 15.75 -7.80 -5.20
N ALA A 109 16.64 -7.77 -6.19
CA ALA A 109 17.33 -8.94 -6.70
C ALA A 109 18.19 -9.61 -5.62
N GLU A 110 19.08 -8.87 -4.97
CA GLU A 110 19.98 -9.36 -3.90
C GLU A 110 19.19 -10.06 -2.77
N VAL A 111 18.10 -9.43 -2.30
CA VAL A 111 17.28 -10.00 -1.21
C VAL A 111 16.54 -11.25 -1.69
N SER A 112 16.01 -11.25 -2.91
CA SER A 112 15.37 -12.43 -3.50
C SER A 112 16.33 -13.61 -3.62
N GLU A 113 17.56 -13.38 -4.11
CA GLU A 113 18.60 -14.41 -4.21
C GLU A 113 19.02 -14.96 -2.84
N GLN A 114 19.32 -14.06 -1.90
CA GLN A 114 19.81 -14.43 -0.57
C GLN A 114 18.78 -15.19 0.27
N THR A 115 17.50 -14.92 0.07
CA THR A 115 16.43 -15.47 0.91
C THR A 115 15.67 -16.62 0.26
N GLY A 116 15.66 -16.69 -1.07
CA GLY A 116 14.80 -17.59 -1.82
C GLY A 116 13.30 -17.30 -1.61
N ALA A 117 12.96 -16.13 -1.06
CA ALA A 117 11.58 -15.76 -0.79
C ALA A 117 10.79 -15.59 -2.09
N TRP A 118 9.52 -15.95 -2.07
CA TRP A 118 8.62 -15.83 -3.21
C TRP A 118 8.22 -14.38 -3.49
N ASN A 119 8.22 -13.55 -2.46
CA ASN A 119 7.98 -12.14 -2.57
C ASN A 119 8.93 -11.39 -1.62
N VAL A 120 9.61 -10.40 -2.13
CA VAL A 120 10.44 -9.49 -1.33
C VAL A 120 9.99 -8.06 -1.54
N GLY A 121 10.17 -7.25 -0.54
CA GLY A 121 9.88 -5.82 -0.64
C GLY A 121 10.48 -5.05 0.51
N GLY A 122 10.21 -3.77 0.53
CA GLY A 122 10.88 -2.88 1.43
C GLY A 122 9.99 -2.00 2.28
N ARG A 123 10.65 -1.07 2.91
CA ARG A 123 10.04 -0.06 3.76
C ARG A 123 9.39 1.01 2.90
N LEU A 124 8.11 1.29 3.17
CA LEU A 124 7.47 2.50 2.69
C LEU A 124 7.92 3.68 3.54
N VAL A 125 8.54 4.67 2.92
CA VAL A 125 9.00 5.91 3.57
C VAL A 125 8.05 7.04 3.15
N PRO A 126 7.11 7.44 3.99
CA PRO A 126 6.19 8.52 3.64
C PRO A 126 6.97 9.84 3.61
N THR A 127 6.80 10.60 2.52
CA THR A 127 7.43 11.91 2.30
C THR A 127 6.36 12.95 2.02
N GLY A 128 6.49 14.15 2.55
CA GLY A 128 5.53 15.22 2.33
C GLY A 128 6.21 16.54 1.99
N ILE A 129 5.62 17.30 1.06
CA ILE A 129 6.04 18.65 0.70
C ILE A 129 5.15 19.68 1.41
N THR A 130 3.84 19.52 1.30
CA THR A 130 2.87 20.42 1.93
C THR A 130 2.70 20.11 3.42
N PRO A 131 2.24 21.06 4.24
CA PRO A 131 1.97 20.80 5.67
C PRO A 131 1.04 19.62 5.93
N ILE A 132 0.02 19.42 5.08
CA ILE A 132 -0.90 18.28 5.20
C ILE A 132 -0.18 16.97 4.90
N GLU A 133 0.57 16.89 3.81
CA GLU A 133 1.35 15.70 3.46
C GLU A 133 2.36 15.34 4.55
N ARG A 134 3.08 16.34 5.11
CA ARG A 134 4.03 16.16 6.21
C ARG A 134 3.33 15.64 7.48
N ALA A 135 2.16 16.19 7.83
CA ALA A 135 1.36 15.70 8.94
C ALA A 135 0.88 14.26 8.74
N VAL A 136 0.38 13.94 7.54
CA VAL A 136 -0.02 12.57 7.17
C VAL A 136 1.18 11.63 7.20
N ALA A 137 2.35 12.05 6.73
CA ALA A 137 3.58 11.26 6.78
C ALA A 137 3.99 10.94 8.24
N CYS A 138 3.91 11.91 9.16
CA CYS A 138 4.13 11.68 10.59
C CYS A 138 3.15 10.63 11.17
N ALA A 139 1.88 10.74 10.79
CA ALA A 139 0.85 9.81 11.25
C ALA A 139 1.07 8.39 10.68
N MET A 140 1.45 8.24 9.41
CA MET A 140 1.76 6.95 8.78
C MET A 140 2.96 6.25 9.40
N ASP A 141 3.97 6.98 9.82
CA ASP A 141 5.20 6.46 10.45
C ASP A 141 4.99 6.13 11.94
N SER A 142 3.82 6.39 12.49
CA SER A 142 3.47 6.13 13.88
C SER A 142 2.91 4.72 14.08
N PRO A 143 3.19 4.05 15.21
CA PRO A 143 2.51 2.82 15.62
C PRO A 143 0.98 2.96 15.67
N PHE A 144 0.48 4.15 16.02
CA PHE A 144 -0.94 4.45 16.07
C PHE A 144 -1.56 4.57 14.67
N GLY A 145 -0.78 4.93 13.64
CA GLY A 145 -1.22 4.96 12.25
C GLY A 145 -1.42 3.57 11.59
N GLY A 146 -0.96 2.52 12.24
CA GLY A 146 -1.27 1.12 11.95
C GLY A 146 -0.49 0.49 10.79
N ILE A 147 -0.30 1.17 9.67
CA ILE A 147 0.32 0.58 8.47
C ILE A 147 1.84 0.84 8.42
N GLY A 148 2.27 2.02 8.85
CA GLY A 148 3.67 2.44 8.75
C GLY A 148 4.61 1.64 9.65
N TRP A 149 4.17 1.30 10.86
CA TRP A 149 5.03 0.71 11.88
C TRP A 149 5.47 -0.73 11.58
N THR A 150 4.61 -1.55 11.00
CA THR A 150 4.97 -2.93 10.63
C THR A 150 5.94 -2.98 9.46
N ARG A 151 6.03 -1.91 8.67
CA ARG A 151 6.89 -1.75 7.50
C ARG A 151 8.07 -0.81 7.77
N SER A 152 8.18 -0.25 8.97
CA SER A 152 9.21 0.71 9.38
C SER A 152 10.21 0.14 10.37
N SER A 153 10.31 -1.20 10.50
CA SER A 153 11.26 -1.80 11.44
C SER A 153 12.68 -1.27 11.16
N GLU A 154 13.25 -0.56 12.12
CA GLU A 154 14.67 -0.18 12.13
C GLU A 154 15.56 -1.43 12.36
N GLY A 155 14.91 -2.57 12.61
CA GLY A 155 15.54 -3.89 12.70
C GLY A 155 15.94 -4.42 11.32
N GLY A 156 16.71 -5.49 11.30
CA GLY A 156 17.11 -6.16 10.07
C GLY A 156 15.93 -6.78 9.30
N ARG A 157 16.24 -7.53 8.29
CA ARG A 157 15.30 -8.29 7.46
C ARG A 157 14.38 -9.17 8.29
N VAL A 158 13.10 -9.20 7.97
CA VAL A 158 12.08 -9.98 8.70
C VAL A 158 11.11 -10.69 7.75
N ASP A 159 10.63 -11.86 8.17
CA ASP A 159 9.47 -12.49 7.53
C ASP A 159 8.20 -11.71 7.91
N THR A 160 7.33 -11.48 6.92
CA THR A 160 6.13 -10.66 7.09
C THR A 160 4.92 -11.27 6.41
N ASP A 161 3.75 -10.71 6.67
CA ASP A 161 2.49 -11.09 6.00
C ASP A 161 2.28 -10.37 4.67
N THR A 162 2.88 -9.21 4.48
CA THR A 162 2.74 -8.40 3.27
C THR A 162 3.89 -7.41 3.13
N VAL A 163 4.19 -7.03 1.89
CA VAL A 163 5.12 -5.94 1.53
C VAL A 163 4.45 -4.99 0.57
N THR A 164 4.94 -3.75 0.51
CA THR A 164 4.50 -2.78 -0.49
C THR A 164 5.33 -2.95 -1.75
N PHE A 165 4.68 -2.93 -2.92
CA PHE A 165 5.36 -3.04 -4.21
C PHE A 165 6.32 -4.25 -4.25
N GLY A 166 5.75 -5.45 -4.20
CA GLY A 166 6.51 -6.69 -4.11
C GLY A 166 7.35 -6.95 -5.36
N ALA A 167 8.46 -7.64 -5.14
CA ALA A 167 9.28 -8.26 -6.17
C ALA A 167 9.11 -9.78 -6.06
N PHE A 168 8.60 -10.38 -7.12
CA PHE A 168 8.12 -11.75 -7.16
C PHE A 168 8.99 -12.60 -8.08
N ARG A 169 9.26 -13.83 -7.66
CA ARG A 169 9.79 -14.85 -8.60
C ARG A 169 8.67 -15.28 -9.54
N PRO A 170 8.92 -15.44 -10.86
CA PRO A 170 7.87 -15.76 -11.82
C PRO A 170 7.10 -17.04 -11.52
N GLU A 171 7.76 -18.06 -10.95
CA GLU A 171 7.14 -19.33 -10.56
C GLU A 171 6.02 -19.17 -9.54
N VAL A 172 6.00 -18.08 -8.79
CA VAL A 172 4.93 -17.78 -7.83
C VAL A 172 3.58 -17.70 -8.52
N PHE A 173 3.52 -17.09 -9.70
CA PHE A 173 2.27 -16.96 -10.45
C PHE A 173 1.76 -18.28 -11.02
N GLN A 174 2.66 -19.26 -11.21
CA GLN A 174 2.28 -20.63 -11.59
C GLN A 174 1.67 -21.39 -10.41
N HIS A 175 2.17 -21.18 -9.18
CA HIS A 175 1.72 -21.88 -7.98
C HIS A 175 0.47 -21.24 -7.36
N VAL A 176 0.40 -19.90 -7.37
CA VAL A 176 -0.61 -19.12 -6.64
C VAL A 176 -1.68 -18.55 -7.58
N GLY A 177 -1.38 -18.49 -8.88
CA GLY A 177 -2.20 -17.77 -9.87
C GLY A 177 -1.96 -16.26 -9.83
N PHE A 178 -2.76 -15.52 -10.58
CA PHE A 178 -2.65 -14.08 -10.76
C PHE A 178 -3.39 -13.29 -9.66
N PHE A 179 -3.29 -11.96 -9.69
CA PHE A 179 -4.08 -11.09 -8.83
C PHE A 179 -5.58 -11.24 -9.12
N ASP A 180 -6.42 -11.17 -8.07
CA ASP A 180 -7.87 -11.26 -8.20
C ASP A 180 -8.42 -9.96 -8.84
N GLU A 181 -8.92 -10.07 -10.06
CA GLU A 181 -9.43 -8.95 -10.84
C GLU A 181 -10.76 -8.39 -10.33
N ALA A 182 -11.47 -9.09 -9.44
CA ALA A 182 -12.66 -8.58 -8.79
C ALA A 182 -12.35 -7.58 -7.65
N LEU A 183 -11.08 -7.47 -7.24
CA LEU A 183 -10.64 -6.59 -6.16
C LEU A 183 -10.08 -5.28 -6.71
N LEU A 184 -10.79 -4.17 -6.46
CA LEU A 184 -10.30 -2.83 -6.80
C LEU A 184 -9.22 -2.32 -5.83
N ARG A 185 -9.18 -2.83 -4.60
CA ARG A 185 -8.20 -2.53 -3.55
C ARG A 185 -7.87 -3.79 -2.76
N ASN A 186 -6.75 -3.77 -2.03
CA ASN A 186 -6.25 -4.88 -1.22
C ASN A 186 -5.97 -6.18 -2.01
N GLN A 187 -5.75 -6.06 -3.32
CA GLN A 187 -5.36 -7.16 -4.19
C GLN A 187 -3.99 -7.74 -3.81
N ASP A 188 -3.09 -6.91 -3.33
CA ASP A 188 -1.78 -7.29 -2.80
C ASP A 188 -1.90 -8.08 -1.49
N ASP A 189 -2.72 -7.64 -0.56
CA ASP A 189 -3.00 -8.37 0.68
C ASP A 189 -3.62 -9.75 0.37
N GLU A 190 -4.58 -9.81 -0.55
CA GLU A 190 -5.24 -11.05 -0.97
C GLU A 190 -4.22 -12.02 -1.62
N PHE A 191 -3.42 -11.52 -2.55
CA PHE A 191 -2.39 -12.31 -3.21
C PHE A 191 -1.38 -12.87 -2.21
N ASN A 192 -0.90 -12.04 -1.30
CA ASN A 192 0.04 -12.43 -0.24
C ASN A 192 -0.57 -13.47 0.72
N MET A 193 -1.88 -13.43 0.98
CA MET A 193 -2.55 -14.49 1.76
C MET A 193 -2.53 -15.84 1.03
N ARG A 194 -2.78 -15.87 -0.30
CA ARG A 194 -2.68 -17.10 -1.12
C ARG A 194 -1.24 -17.60 -1.18
N LEU A 195 -0.29 -16.69 -1.39
CA LEU A 195 1.13 -17.02 -1.43
C LEU A 195 1.58 -17.73 -0.15
N ARG A 196 1.25 -17.17 1.01
CA ARG A 196 1.56 -17.78 2.31
C ARG A 196 0.82 -19.09 2.57
N ALA A 197 -0.43 -19.20 2.11
CA ALA A 197 -1.20 -20.45 2.23
C ALA A 197 -0.58 -21.57 1.38
N ALA A 198 0.07 -21.24 0.27
CA ALA A 198 0.84 -22.17 -0.56
C ALA A 198 2.24 -22.49 -0.01
N GLY A 199 2.61 -21.99 1.18
CA GLY A 199 3.91 -22.22 1.81
C GLY A 199 5.01 -21.23 1.40
N GLY A 200 4.69 -20.21 0.60
CA GLY A 200 5.65 -19.20 0.17
C GLY A 200 6.03 -18.24 1.30
N ARG A 201 7.27 -17.76 1.27
CA ARG A 201 7.80 -16.75 2.21
C ARG A 201 7.69 -15.36 1.61
N ILE A 202 7.38 -14.38 2.47
CA ILE A 202 7.41 -12.96 2.15
C ILE A 202 8.44 -12.31 3.08
N VAL A 203 9.40 -11.61 2.50
CA VAL A 203 10.48 -10.98 3.25
C VAL A 203 10.45 -9.47 3.08
N LEU A 204 10.46 -8.75 4.19
CA LEU A 204 10.68 -7.31 4.23
C LEU A 204 12.14 -7.03 4.60
N ASP A 205 12.83 -6.30 3.72
CA ASP A 205 14.17 -5.76 3.99
C ASP A 205 14.09 -4.23 4.09
N PRO A 206 14.42 -3.63 5.26
CA PRO A 206 14.36 -2.18 5.43
C PRO A 206 15.32 -1.39 4.54
N ALA A 207 16.33 -2.04 3.96
CA ALA A 207 17.24 -1.41 3.01
C ALA A 207 16.60 -1.15 1.65
N ILE A 208 15.58 -1.93 1.28
CA ILE A 208 14.72 -1.62 0.13
C ILE A 208 13.77 -0.49 0.56
N ARG A 209 13.82 0.67 -0.07
CA ARG A 209 13.03 1.84 0.32
C ARG A 209 12.22 2.35 -0.84
N VAL A 210 10.94 2.62 -0.58
CA VAL A 210 10.04 3.32 -1.50
C VAL A 210 9.65 4.64 -0.87
N LEU A 211 9.91 5.75 -1.54
CA LEU A 211 9.48 7.06 -1.08
C LEU A 211 8.04 7.28 -1.57
N TYR A 212 7.13 7.42 -0.63
CA TYR A 212 5.71 7.55 -0.91
C TYR A 212 5.19 8.92 -0.51
N ARG A 213 4.56 9.61 -1.46
CA ARG A 213 3.90 10.89 -1.18
C ARG A 213 2.45 10.66 -0.79
N PRO A 214 2.05 10.99 0.46
CA PRO A 214 0.66 10.85 0.90
C PRO A 214 -0.30 11.77 0.14
N ARG A 215 -1.60 11.53 0.28
CA ARG A 215 -2.62 12.43 -0.26
C ARG A 215 -2.53 13.82 0.35
N GLY A 216 -2.58 14.85 -0.49
CA GLY A 216 -2.42 16.26 -0.09
C GLY A 216 -3.64 16.88 0.58
N SER A 217 -4.69 16.11 0.89
CA SER A 217 -5.87 16.59 1.63
C SER A 217 -6.42 15.54 2.57
N PHE A 218 -6.98 15.98 3.72
CA PHE A 218 -7.61 15.05 4.68
C PHE A 218 -8.82 14.31 4.10
N GLY A 219 -9.58 14.94 3.19
CA GLY A 219 -10.67 14.29 2.46
C GLY A 219 -10.17 13.17 1.54
N GLY A 220 -9.03 13.38 0.87
CA GLY A 220 -8.36 12.35 0.07
C GLY A 220 -7.85 11.18 0.91
N VAL A 221 -7.25 11.49 2.07
CA VAL A 221 -6.80 10.49 3.05
C VAL A 221 -7.99 9.68 3.59
N TRP A 222 -9.06 10.35 4.00
CA TRP A 222 -10.29 9.70 4.46
C TRP A 222 -10.84 8.73 3.42
N ARG A 223 -11.00 9.18 2.17
CA ARG A 223 -11.50 8.34 1.07
C ARG A 223 -10.62 7.12 0.85
N GLN A 224 -9.31 7.29 0.85
CA GLN A 224 -8.35 6.21 0.68
C GLN A 224 -8.50 5.14 1.78
N TYR A 225 -8.57 5.56 3.04
CA TYR A 225 -8.71 4.62 4.17
C TYR A 225 -10.10 3.99 4.24
N PHE A 226 -11.14 4.73 3.85
CA PHE A 226 -12.49 4.17 3.69
C PHE A 226 -12.52 3.06 2.62
N GLU A 227 -11.90 3.30 1.47
CA GLU A 227 -11.77 2.29 0.42
C GLU A 227 -10.97 1.08 0.90
N TYR A 228 -9.87 1.27 1.61
CA TYR A 228 -9.11 0.16 2.20
C TYR A 228 -9.97 -0.67 3.16
N GLY A 229 -10.75 -0.03 4.02
CA GLY A 229 -11.69 -0.71 4.90
C GLY A 229 -12.77 -1.48 4.13
N LEU A 230 -13.41 -0.82 3.18
CA LEU A 230 -14.49 -1.39 2.36
C LEU A 230 -14.05 -2.67 1.63
N TRP A 231 -12.90 -2.62 0.97
CA TRP A 231 -12.37 -3.74 0.18
C TRP A 231 -11.67 -4.81 1.01
N LYS A 232 -11.37 -4.54 2.28
CA LYS A 232 -10.83 -5.55 3.21
C LYS A 232 -11.84 -6.64 3.53
N VAL A 233 -13.13 -6.29 3.57
CA VAL A 233 -14.19 -7.24 3.89
C VAL A 233 -14.33 -8.38 2.86
N PRO A 234 -14.41 -8.11 1.54
CA PRO A 234 -14.38 -9.17 0.53
C PRO A 234 -13.18 -10.12 0.67
N VAL A 235 -11.99 -9.59 0.96
CA VAL A 235 -10.79 -10.41 1.17
C VAL A 235 -10.94 -11.31 2.40
N MET A 236 -11.40 -10.78 3.53
CA MET A 236 -11.64 -11.56 4.74
C MET A 236 -12.69 -12.66 4.54
N LEU A 237 -13.77 -12.37 3.83
CA LEU A 237 -14.83 -13.34 3.54
C LEU A 237 -14.36 -14.45 2.59
N LYS A 238 -13.61 -14.08 1.55
CA LYS A 238 -13.01 -15.02 0.59
C LYS A 238 -12.12 -16.05 1.29
N HIS A 239 -11.27 -15.58 2.19
CA HIS A 239 -10.31 -16.43 2.89
C HIS A 239 -10.83 -16.99 4.22
N ARG A 240 -12.03 -16.58 4.67
CA ARG A 240 -12.59 -16.94 6.00
C ARG A 240 -11.60 -16.68 7.15
N ARG A 241 -10.78 -15.67 7.02
CA ARG A 241 -9.72 -15.28 7.97
C ARG A 241 -9.69 -13.77 8.16
N ILE A 242 -9.44 -13.36 9.40
CA ILE A 242 -9.09 -11.97 9.70
C ILE A 242 -7.64 -11.78 9.27
N ALA A 243 -7.39 -10.86 8.34
CA ALA A 243 -6.06 -10.63 7.78
C ALA A 243 -5.04 -10.25 8.87
N THR A 244 -5.41 -9.35 9.78
CA THR A 244 -4.61 -8.98 10.96
C THR A 244 -5.51 -8.57 12.11
N VAL A 245 -5.12 -8.87 13.37
CA VAL A 245 -5.87 -8.43 14.57
C VAL A 245 -5.99 -6.91 14.61
N ARG A 246 -4.94 -6.18 14.22
CA ARG A 246 -4.97 -4.71 14.14
C ARG A 246 -6.01 -4.18 13.16
N GLY A 247 -6.31 -4.93 12.10
CA GLY A 247 -7.31 -4.56 11.10
C GLY A 247 -8.74 -4.56 11.64
N VAL A 248 -9.00 -5.19 12.80
CA VAL A 248 -10.32 -5.23 13.45
C VAL A 248 -10.53 -4.07 14.42
N VAL A 249 -9.47 -3.45 14.91
CA VAL A 249 -9.56 -2.33 15.87
C VAL A 249 -10.39 -1.15 15.35
N PRO A 250 -10.17 -0.63 14.12
CA PRO A 250 -10.97 0.49 13.61
C PRO A 250 -12.48 0.22 13.53
N PRO A 251 -12.97 -0.91 12.97
CA PRO A 251 -14.41 -1.16 12.95
C PRO A 251 -15.01 -1.40 14.35
N VAL A 252 -14.27 -2.03 15.28
CA VAL A 252 -14.72 -2.19 16.67
C VAL A 252 -14.86 -0.83 17.34
N PHE A 253 -13.90 0.07 17.17
CA PHE A 253 -13.96 1.44 17.68
C PHE A 253 -15.18 2.20 17.12
N VAL A 254 -15.39 2.15 15.81
CA VAL A 254 -16.53 2.85 15.18
C VAL A 254 -17.86 2.27 15.63
N LEU A 255 -18.02 0.95 15.64
CA LEU A 255 -19.25 0.29 16.08
C LEU A 255 -19.51 0.52 17.57
N GLY A 256 -18.47 0.49 18.39
CA GLY A 256 -18.53 0.83 19.81
C GLY A 256 -19.02 2.26 20.04
N THR A 257 -18.39 3.23 19.36
CA THR A 257 -18.82 4.64 19.41
C THR A 257 -20.29 4.80 19.00
N VAL A 258 -20.71 4.18 17.89
CA VAL A 258 -22.12 4.26 17.42
C VAL A 258 -23.08 3.65 18.43
N ALA A 259 -22.77 2.48 19.00
CA ALA A 259 -23.59 1.84 20.02
C ALA A 259 -23.71 2.70 21.29
N LEU A 260 -22.59 3.27 21.74
CA LEU A 260 -22.56 4.15 22.92
C LEU A 260 -23.32 5.45 22.68
N LEU A 261 -23.21 6.04 21.49
CA LEU A 261 -24.00 7.22 21.08
C LEU A 261 -25.51 6.92 21.11
N GLY A 262 -25.94 5.77 20.58
CA GLY A 262 -27.33 5.33 20.60
C GLY A 262 -27.87 5.09 22.02
N GLY A 263 -27.02 4.59 22.92
CA GLY A 263 -27.35 4.33 24.32
C GLY A 263 -27.28 5.57 25.23
N ALA A 264 -26.47 6.56 24.88
CA ALA A 264 -26.19 7.74 25.69
C ALA A 264 -27.42 8.55 26.16
N PRO A 265 -28.49 8.71 25.35
CA PRO A 265 -29.70 9.41 25.83
C PRO A 265 -30.40 8.74 27.01
N ARG A 266 -30.29 7.39 27.10
CA ARG A 266 -31.01 6.58 28.10
C ARG A 266 -30.13 6.05 29.22
N SER A 267 -28.79 6.00 29.05
CA SER A 267 -27.87 5.36 29.98
C SER A 267 -26.73 6.27 30.42
N ARG A 268 -26.63 6.52 31.74
CA ARG A 268 -25.47 7.22 32.33
C ARG A 268 -24.16 6.46 32.11
N LEU A 269 -24.22 5.12 32.10
CA LEU A 269 -23.06 4.27 31.85
C LEU A 269 -22.59 4.47 30.42
N ALA A 270 -23.49 4.40 29.41
CA ALA A 270 -23.15 4.61 28.02
C ALA A 270 -22.47 5.98 27.78
N ARG A 271 -22.97 7.04 28.42
CA ARG A 271 -22.33 8.37 28.36
C ARG A 271 -20.93 8.39 28.96
N ARG A 272 -20.74 7.76 30.11
CA ARG A 272 -19.41 7.68 30.75
C ARG A 272 -18.42 6.87 29.89
N LEU A 273 -18.87 5.76 29.35
CA LEU A 273 -18.05 4.93 28.46
C LEU A 273 -17.69 5.67 27.17
N LEU A 274 -18.64 6.37 26.55
CA LEU A 274 -18.40 7.19 25.37
C LEU A 274 -17.35 8.29 25.65
N VAL A 275 -17.52 9.01 26.75
CA VAL A 275 -16.54 10.04 27.15
C VAL A 275 -15.18 9.42 27.42
N GLY A 276 -15.13 8.30 28.15
CA GLY A 276 -13.89 7.57 28.44
C GLY A 276 -13.18 7.08 27.17
N GLU A 277 -13.92 6.52 26.21
CA GLU A 277 -13.42 6.06 24.91
C GLU A 277 -12.73 7.21 24.16
N TRP A 278 -13.41 8.35 24.03
CA TRP A 278 -12.86 9.49 23.30
C TRP A 278 -11.75 10.24 24.03
N LEU A 279 -11.78 10.27 25.37
CA LEU A 279 -10.66 10.79 26.16
C LEU A 279 -9.42 9.91 26.00
N LEU A 280 -9.59 8.60 26.07
CA LEU A 280 -8.49 7.65 25.84
C LEU A 280 -7.93 7.77 24.41
N TYR A 281 -8.82 7.80 23.41
CA TYR A 281 -8.42 8.01 22.02
C TYR A 281 -7.66 9.33 21.85
N GLY A 282 -8.18 10.42 22.43
CA GLY A 282 -7.54 11.74 22.39
C GLY A 282 -6.16 11.75 23.03
N ALA A 283 -6.04 11.14 24.20
CA ALA A 283 -4.76 11.06 24.92
C ALA A 283 -3.71 10.23 24.14
N LEU A 284 -4.11 9.06 23.63
CA LEU A 284 -3.23 8.23 22.81
C LEU A 284 -2.85 8.93 21.51
N GLY A 285 -3.84 9.47 20.78
CA GLY A 285 -3.60 10.19 19.54
C GLY A 285 -2.67 11.39 19.70
N ALA A 286 -2.86 12.19 20.76
CA ALA A 286 -1.97 13.30 21.08
C ALA A 286 -0.55 12.84 21.41
N SER A 287 -0.41 11.79 22.23
CA SER A 287 0.90 11.21 22.59
C SER A 287 1.65 10.73 21.34
N PHE A 288 0.97 9.98 20.47
CA PHE A 288 1.59 9.47 19.22
C PHE A 288 1.83 10.59 18.20
N ALA A 289 1.01 11.65 18.16
CA ALA A 289 1.28 12.81 17.32
C ALA A 289 2.56 13.53 17.75
N VAL A 290 2.72 13.77 19.05
CA VAL A 290 3.97 14.32 19.62
C VAL A 290 5.16 13.44 19.26
N GLN A 291 5.05 12.12 19.43
CA GLN A 291 6.12 11.19 19.10
C GLN A 291 6.45 11.22 17.60
N GLY A 292 5.45 11.27 16.72
CA GLY A 292 5.62 11.32 15.27
C GLY A 292 6.34 12.59 14.81
N VAL A 293 5.93 13.75 15.33
CA VAL A 293 6.58 15.05 15.04
C VAL A 293 8.03 15.04 15.50
N ARG A 294 8.30 14.58 16.74
CA ARG A 294 9.67 14.50 17.28
C ARG A 294 10.57 13.55 16.49
N ARG A 295 10.08 12.36 16.12
CA ARG A 295 10.86 11.36 15.36
C ARG A 295 11.31 11.86 14.00
N ARG A 296 10.49 12.71 13.37
CA ARG A 296 10.73 13.21 12.01
C ARG A 296 11.38 14.59 12.03
N ASP A 297 11.65 15.15 13.20
CA ASP A 297 12.17 16.51 13.39
C ASP A 297 11.32 17.56 12.65
N GLU A 298 9.99 17.45 12.81
CA GLU A 298 9.03 18.28 12.12
C GLU A 298 8.53 19.43 13.00
N ASP A 299 7.92 20.46 12.36
CA ASP A 299 7.35 21.61 13.08
C ASP A 299 6.16 21.17 13.96
N TRP A 300 6.17 21.60 15.22
CA TRP A 300 5.10 21.36 16.20
C TRP A 300 3.73 21.87 15.76
N ARG A 301 3.69 22.84 14.85
CA ARG A 301 2.45 23.32 14.21
C ARG A 301 1.72 22.21 13.44
N LEU A 302 2.38 21.12 13.11
CA LEU A 302 1.76 19.97 12.45
C LEU A 302 0.94 19.08 13.39
N LEU A 303 1.07 19.20 14.72
CA LEU A 303 0.36 18.35 15.69
C LEU A 303 -1.14 18.21 15.42
N PRO A 304 -1.91 19.30 15.21
CA PRO A 304 -3.34 19.15 14.90
C PRO A 304 -3.59 18.37 13.62
N GLY A 305 -2.73 18.58 12.61
CA GLY A 305 -2.80 17.86 11.34
C GLY A 305 -2.49 16.37 11.49
N VAL A 306 -1.49 16.00 12.29
CA VAL A 306 -1.16 14.59 12.61
C VAL A 306 -2.32 13.90 13.30
N PHE A 307 -2.93 14.57 14.29
CA PHE A 307 -4.11 14.05 14.98
C PHE A 307 -5.30 13.89 14.03
N ALA A 308 -5.55 14.86 13.15
CA ALA A 308 -6.59 14.78 12.13
C ALA A 308 -6.36 13.63 11.16
N ALA A 309 -5.10 13.33 10.81
CA ALA A 309 -4.75 12.18 9.98
C ALA A 309 -5.09 10.87 10.68
N PHE A 310 -4.82 10.70 11.99
CA PHE A 310 -5.25 9.53 12.76
C PHE A 310 -6.77 9.33 12.73
N LEU A 311 -7.53 10.41 12.91
CA LEU A 311 -9.00 10.35 12.79
C LEU A 311 -9.42 9.87 11.38
N ALA A 312 -8.81 10.43 10.34
CA ALA A 312 -9.10 10.02 8.97
C ALA A 312 -8.77 8.53 8.72
N PHE A 313 -7.66 8.03 9.27
CA PHE A 313 -7.27 6.62 9.16
C PHE A 313 -8.27 5.70 9.86
N HIS A 314 -8.53 5.94 11.13
CA HIS A 314 -9.31 5.02 11.97
C HIS A 314 -10.79 5.07 11.65
N LEU A 315 -11.37 6.27 11.57
CA LEU A 315 -12.79 6.41 11.25
C LEU A 315 -13.07 6.05 9.80
N GLY A 316 -12.22 6.46 8.85
CA GLY A 316 -12.35 6.08 7.45
C GLY A 316 -12.32 4.57 7.28
N ASN A 317 -11.29 3.91 7.80
CA ASN A 317 -11.14 2.45 7.70
C ASN A 317 -12.26 1.69 8.43
N GLY A 318 -12.61 2.10 9.65
CA GLY A 318 -13.67 1.48 10.44
C GLY A 318 -15.04 1.58 9.79
N LEU A 319 -15.41 2.76 9.29
CA LEU A 319 -16.66 2.95 8.54
C LEU A 319 -16.66 2.18 7.23
N GLY A 320 -15.54 2.18 6.50
CA GLY A 320 -15.40 1.40 5.28
C GLY A 320 -15.67 -0.09 5.52
N GLN A 321 -15.06 -0.69 6.56
CA GLN A 321 -15.29 -2.08 6.92
C GLN A 321 -16.75 -2.31 7.36
N THR A 322 -17.33 -1.42 8.15
CA THR A 322 -18.74 -1.52 8.57
C THR A 322 -19.67 -1.55 7.35
N VAL A 323 -19.49 -0.62 6.41
CA VAL A 323 -20.25 -0.58 5.16
C VAL A 323 -20.01 -1.86 4.33
N GLY A 324 -18.79 -2.34 4.25
CA GLY A 324 -18.44 -3.60 3.57
C GLY A 324 -19.18 -4.80 4.16
N LEU A 325 -19.24 -4.92 5.48
CA LEU A 325 -19.98 -5.98 6.19
C LEU A 325 -21.49 -5.90 5.90
N LEU A 326 -22.08 -4.71 5.97
CA LEU A 326 -23.50 -4.52 5.67
C LEU A 326 -23.83 -4.91 4.23
N ARG A 327 -23.00 -4.54 3.25
CA ARG A 327 -23.16 -4.96 1.84
C ARG A 327 -23.05 -6.47 1.68
N ALA A 328 -22.14 -7.12 2.38
CA ALA A 328 -22.01 -8.58 2.33
C ALA A 328 -23.25 -9.28 2.89
N LEU A 329 -23.77 -8.84 4.05
CA LEU A 329 -24.99 -9.38 4.64
C LEU A 329 -26.23 -9.15 3.77
N GLY A 330 -26.32 -8.04 3.05
CA GLY A 330 -27.40 -7.76 2.09
C GLY A 330 -27.38 -8.71 0.88
N ARG A 331 -26.20 -9.11 0.40
CA ARG A 331 -26.05 -10.03 -0.74
C ARG A 331 -26.38 -11.49 -0.43
N THR A 332 -26.31 -11.90 0.83
CA THR A 332 -26.68 -13.29 1.24
C THR A 332 -28.17 -13.49 1.41
N ARG A 333 -28.98 -12.42 1.35
CA ARG A 333 -30.44 -12.46 1.55
C ARG A 333 -31.26 -12.28 0.27
N GLY A 334 -30.61 -12.08 -0.86
CA GLY A 334 -31.22 -12.04 -2.20
C GLY A 334 -30.67 -13.15 -3.08
#